data_5953f8cd8913fdbf3f41721ead073fd2
#
_entry.id   5953f8cd8913fdbf3f41721ead073fd2
#
_cell.length_a   1.000
_cell.length_b   1.000
_cell.length_c   1.000
_cell.angle_alpha   90.00
_cell.angle_beta   90.00
_cell.angle_gamma   90.00
#
_symmetry.space_group_name_H-M   'P 1'
#
loop_
_entity.id
_entity.type
_entity.pdbx_description
1 polymer ?
#
loop_
_entity_poly.entity_id
_entity_poly.type
_entity_poly.pdbx_seq_one_letter_code
_entity_poly.pdbx_strand_id
1 'polypeptide(L)'
;MEENYSHFNLKKDIDLIGLGNAIVDIIVNVEDNFLEINALKKGSMNLINSNESEVLLKNCKVIKKISGGSSANTVVCLAELGNNVQFIGRVKNDNFGNFFSTDIKKSNTIFNTPQREKGPSSAHSIIFITPDAQRTMCTYLGASIEFEPKDINYNVIKNSKFLYLEGYLWDSDLAKNAFLQAAKL
;
A
#
# COMPACT_ATOMS: atom_id res chain seq x y z
N MET A 1 5.14 -32.23 39.45
CA MET A 1 5.40 -32.40 38.00
C MET A 1 5.37 -31.00 37.40
N GLU A 2 6.53 -30.38 37.31
CA GLU A 2 6.68 -29.09 36.65
C GLU A 2 6.81 -29.36 35.16
N GLU A 3 5.81 -28.95 34.39
CA GLU A 3 5.88 -28.97 32.93
C GLU A 3 6.86 -27.90 32.47
N ASN A 4 8.05 -28.35 32.08
CA ASN A 4 9.06 -27.54 31.40
C ASN A 4 8.52 -27.14 30.00
N TYR A 5 7.83 -26.00 29.92
CA TYR A 5 7.66 -25.30 28.66
C TYR A 5 9.00 -24.69 28.27
N SER A 6 9.84 -25.45 27.59
CA SER A 6 10.94 -24.92 26.83
C SER A 6 10.36 -24.09 25.69
N HIS A 7 10.18 -22.80 25.91
CA HIS A 7 9.97 -21.84 24.84
C HIS A 7 11.19 -21.93 23.91
N PHE A 8 11.04 -22.63 22.81
CA PHE A 8 11.91 -22.48 21.66
C PHE A 8 11.80 -21.01 21.23
N ASN A 9 12.72 -20.20 21.72
CA ASN A 9 12.89 -18.81 21.33
C ASN A 9 13.47 -18.82 19.90
N LEU A 10 12.63 -19.13 18.90
CA LEU A 10 12.96 -18.92 17.50
C LEU A 10 13.25 -17.44 17.35
N LYS A 11 14.51 -17.09 17.12
CA LYS A 11 14.94 -15.72 16.88
C LYS A 11 14.12 -15.18 15.71
N LYS A 12 13.13 -14.35 16.00
CA LYS A 12 12.31 -13.72 14.98
C LYS A 12 13.16 -12.66 14.28
N ASP A 13 13.47 -12.91 13.00
CA ASP A 13 14.39 -12.07 12.23
C ASP A 13 13.73 -10.80 11.68
N ILE A 14 12.40 -10.77 11.58
CA ILE A 14 11.62 -9.62 11.09
C ILE A 14 10.99 -8.89 12.27
N ASP A 15 11.24 -7.59 12.38
CA ASP A 15 10.69 -6.79 13.46
C ASP A 15 9.20 -6.54 13.26
N LEU A 16 8.79 -6.14 12.05
CA LEU A 16 7.39 -5.90 11.74
C LEU A 16 7.05 -6.27 10.30
N ILE A 17 5.88 -6.86 10.11
CA ILE A 17 5.25 -7.02 8.80
C ILE A 17 3.99 -6.15 8.74
N GLY A 18 3.90 -5.28 7.74
CA GLY A 18 2.68 -4.53 7.44
C GLY A 18 1.91 -5.14 6.28
N LEU A 19 0.59 -5.31 6.47
CA LEU A 19 -0.34 -5.68 5.41
C LEU A 19 -1.25 -4.49 5.08
N GLY A 20 -1.38 -4.14 3.80
CA GLY A 20 -2.22 -3.02 3.41
C GLY A 20 -2.27 -2.76 1.91
N ASN A 21 -2.90 -1.66 1.54
CA ASN A 21 -2.97 -1.22 0.17
C ASN A 21 -1.59 -0.79 -0.36
N ALA A 22 -1.16 -1.39 -1.47
CA ALA A 22 0.02 -0.97 -2.22
C ALA A 22 -0.39 0.08 -3.26
N ILE A 23 -0.11 1.35 -3.00
CA ILE A 23 -0.58 2.50 -3.79
C ILE A 23 0.62 3.27 -4.31
N VAL A 24 0.60 3.70 -5.58
CA VAL A 24 1.57 4.68 -6.10
C VAL A 24 0.99 6.08 -5.95
N ASP A 25 1.60 6.93 -5.14
CA ASP A 25 1.25 8.34 -5.02
C ASP A 25 1.86 9.14 -6.18
N ILE A 26 1.01 9.86 -6.91
CA ILE A 26 1.36 10.66 -8.09
C ILE A 26 1.13 12.13 -7.74
N ILE A 27 2.21 12.87 -7.54
CA ILE A 27 2.15 14.27 -7.11
C ILE A 27 2.08 15.20 -8.31
N VAL A 28 1.09 16.11 -8.27
CA VAL A 28 0.79 17.08 -9.33
C VAL A 28 0.49 18.43 -8.69
N ASN A 29 1.12 19.51 -9.18
CA ASN A 29 0.72 20.87 -8.80
C ASN A 29 -0.38 21.36 -9.75
N VAL A 30 -1.41 21.97 -9.18
CA VAL A 30 -2.54 22.54 -9.91
C VAL A 30 -2.98 23.86 -9.32
N GLU A 31 -3.61 24.71 -10.12
CA GLU A 31 -4.34 25.89 -9.63
C GLU A 31 -5.74 25.49 -9.11
N ASP A 32 -6.35 26.33 -8.27
CA ASP A 32 -7.67 26.07 -7.69
C ASP A 32 -8.75 25.81 -8.74
N ASN A 33 -8.73 26.52 -9.85
CA ASN A 33 -9.67 26.36 -10.94
C ASN A 33 -9.63 24.96 -11.59
N PHE A 34 -8.49 24.26 -11.52
CA PHE A 34 -8.40 22.88 -11.99
C PHE A 34 -9.33 21.95 -11.20
N LEU A 35 -9.38 22.14 -9.88
CA LEU A 35 -10.26 21.35 -9.01
C LEU A 35 -11.73 21.65 -9.31
N GLU A 36 -12.08 22.92 -9.52
CA GLU A 36 -13.45 23.35 -9.85
C GLU A 36 -13.92 22.75 -11.18
N ILE A 37 -13.11 22.85 -12.24
CA ILE A 37 -13.41 22.29 -13.57
C ILE A 37 -13.66 20.78 -13.53
N ASN A 38 -12.90 20.07 -12.66
CA ASN A 38 -13.03 18.64 -12.49
C ASN A 38 -14.02 18.22 -11.39
N ALA A 39 -14.78 19.16 -10.83
CA ALA A 39 -15.75 18.96 -9.74
C ALA A 39 -15.14 18.24 -8.51
N LEU A 40 -13.89 18.54 -8.19
CA LEU A 40 -13.16 17.96 -7.07
C LEU A 40 -13.23 18.90 -5.86
N LYS A 41 -13.73 18.39 -4.74
CA LYS A 41 -13.75 19.16 -3.48
C LYS A 41 -12.34 19.28 -2.93
N LYS A 42 -11.83 20.52 -2.83
CA LYS A 42 -10.50 20.81 -2.28
C LYS A 42 -10.31 20.23 -0.89
N GLY A 43 -9.15 19.63 -0.65
CA GLY A 43 -8.78 19.03 0.63
C GLY A 43 -9.45 17.69 0.92
N SER A 44 -10.17 17.09 -0.03
CA SER A 44 -10.85 15.80 0.16
C SER A 44 -10.09 14.65 -0.50
N MET A 45 -10.46 13.42 -0.11
CA MET A 45 -10.10 12.19 -0.79
C MET A 45 -11.33 11.66 -1.55
N ASN A 46 -11.15 11.40 -2.83
CA ASN A 46 -12.17 10.90 -3.73
C ASN A 46 -11.74 9.53 -4.26
N LEU A 47 -12.62 8.54 -4.16
CA LEU A 47 -12.42 7.28 -4.87
C LEU A 47 -12.85 7.47 -6.31
N ILE A 48 -11.99 7.05 -7.23
CA ILE A 48 -12.21 7.17 -8.67
C ILE A 48 -12.05 5.80 -9.35
N ASN A 49 -12.64 5.66 -10.53
CA ASN A 49 -12.43 4.48 -11.38
C ASN A 49 -11.22 4.67 -12.31
N SER A 50 -10.87 3.61 -13.05
CA SER A 50 -9.73 3.61 -13.97
C SER A 50 -9.85 4.67 -15.08
N ASN A 51 -11.04 4.84 -15.67
CA ASN A 51 -11.26 5.81 -16.75
C ASN A 51 -11.12 7.26 -16.24
N GLU A 52 -11.69 7.57 -15.07
CA GLU A 52 -11.54 8.87 -14.44
C GLU A 52 -10.07 9.19 -14.14
N SER A 53 -9.32 8.20 -13.65
CA SER A 53 -7.90 8.35 -13.41
C SER A 53 -7.11 8.67 -14.69
N GLU A 54 -7.40 7.96 -15.78
CA GLU A 54 -6.76 8.21 -17.08
C GLU A 54 -7.05 9.61 -17.61
N VAL A 55 -8.30 10.08 -17.48
CA VAL A 55 -8.71 11.42 -17.92
C VAL A 55 -7.97 12.49 -17.11
N LEU A 56 -7.91 12.35 -15.79
CA LEU A 56 -7.21 13.29 -14.92
C LEU A 56 -5.70 13.33 -15.22
N LEU A 57 -5.06 12.18 -15.39
CA LEU A 57 -3.62 12.09 -15.65
C LEU A 57 -3.22 12.66 -17.01
N LYS A 58 -4.06 12.53 -18.04
CA LYS A 58 -3.78 13.11 -19.37
C LYS A 58 -3.68 14.65 -19.34
N ASN A 59 -4.36 15.29 -18.40
CA ASN A 59 -4.43 16.73 -18.28
C ASN A 59 -3.43 17.31 -17.24
N CYS A 60 -2.53 16.48 -16.71
CA CYS A 60 -1.65 16.85 -15.62
C CYS A 60 -0.18 16.64 -15.96
N LYS A 61 0.66 17.56 -15.49
CA LYS A 61 2.11 17.37 -15.48
C LYS A 61 2.54 16.72 -14.16
N VAL A 62 2.88 15.45 -14.20
CA VAL A 62 3.37 14.71 -13.03
C VAL A 62 4.72 15.27 -12.59
N ILE A 63 4.84 15.61 -11.30
CA ILE A 63 6.08 16.11 -10.69
C ILE A 63 6.88 14.94 -10.14
N LYS A 64 6.23 14.06 -9.36
CA LYS A 64 6.88 12.96 -8.66
C LYS A 64 5.92 11.77 -8.53
N LYS A 65 6.50 10.58 -8.50
CA LYS A 65 5.83 9.35 -8.06
C LYS A 65 6.56 8.78 -6.86
N ILE A 66 5.83 8.20 -5.92
CA ILE A 66 6.38 7.60 -4.70
C ILE A 66 5.53 6.36 -4.38
N SER A 67 6.15 5.30 -3.86
CA SER A 67 5.39 4.22 -3.22
C SER A 67 4.70 4.75 -1.97
N GLY A 68 3.41 4.44 -1.81
CA GLY A 68 2.54 4.96 -0.76
C GLY A 68 1.52 3.92 -0.29
N GLY A 69 0.53 4.40 0.43
CA GLY A 69 -0.40 3.59 1.21
C GLY A 69 -0.08 3.68 2.70
N SER A 70 -1.09 3.74 3.59
CA SER A 70 -0.86 4.04 5.00
C SER A 70 0.01 3.01 5.71
N SER A 71 -0.23 1.72 5.45
CA SER A 71 0.61 0.64 5.98
C SER A 71 2.02 0.64 5.36
N ALA A 72 2.12 0.85 4.04
CA ALA A 72 3.41 0.92 3.36
C ALA A 72 4.26 2.08 3.92
N ASN A 73 3.69 3.27 4.10
CA ASN A 73 4.39 4.42 4.68
C ASN A 73 4.86 4.16 6.12
N THR A 74 4.04 3.46 6.93
CA THR A 74 4.42 3.05 8.29
C THR A 74 5.62 2.11 8.26
N VAL A 75 5.60 1.10 7.37
CA VAL A 75 6.70 0.14 7.24
C VAL A 75 7.98 0.82 6.73
N VAL A 76 7.87 1.70 5.72
CA VAL A 76 9.00 2.49 5.21
C VAL A 76 9.63 3.35 6.32
N CYS A 77 8.81 4.03 7.12
CA CYS A 77 9.30 4.82 8.23
C CYS A 77 10.09 3.96 9.25
N LEU A 78 9.59 2.77 9.58
CA LEU A 78 10.29 1.85 10.47
C LEU A 78 11.59 1.31 9.86
N ALA A 79 11.63 1.06 8.53
CA ALA A 79 12.86 0.69 7.83
C ALA A 79 13.92 1.79 7.91
N GLU A 80 13.53 3.04 7.70
CA GLU A 80 14.44 4.20 7.82
C GLU A 80 14.95 4.41 9.23
N LEU A 81 14.20 3.95 10.25
CA LEU A 81 14.65 3.91 11.66
C LEU A 81 15.55 2.70 11.97
N GLY A 82 15.93 1.90 10.98
CA GLY A 82 16.87 0.79 11.11
C GLY A 82 16.25 -0.55 11.49
N ASN A 83 14.92 -0.70 11.42
CA ASN A 83 14.26 -1.97 11.70
C ASN A 83 14.24 -2.89 10.46
N ASN A 84 14.29 -4.19 10.67
CA ASN A 84 14.11 -5.19 9.63
C ASN A 84 12.61 -5.43 9.40
N VAL A 85 12.05 -4.87 8.34
CA VAL A 85 10.61 -4.85 8.11
C VAL A 85 10.24 -5.34 6.72
N GLN A 86 9.02 -5.87 6.60
CA GLN A 86 8.45 -6.30 5.34
C GLN A 86 7.07 -5.70 5.14
N PHE A 87 6.79 -5.30 3.91
CA PHE A 87 5.44 -4.94 3.48
C PHE A 87 4.85 -6.06 2.61
N ILE A 88 3.57 -6.38 2.82
CA ILE A 88 2.78 -7.30 2.01
C ILE A 88 1.56 -6.54 1.49
N GLY A 89 1.44 -6.44 0.18
CA GLY A 89 0.34 -5.78 -0.50
C GLY A 89 0.27 -6.24 -1.95
N ARG A 90 -0.90 -6.11 -2.58
CA ARG A 90 -1.13 -6.62 -3.92
C ARG A 90 -0.90 -5.56 -4.98
N VAL A 91 -0.08 -5.88 -5.97
CA VAL A 91 0.11 -5.11 -7.20
C VAL A 91 0.00 -6.02 -8.42
N LYS A 92 -0.27 -5.44 -9.59
CA LYS A 92 -0.24 -6.11 -10.88
C LYS A 92 1.13 -5.95 -11.54
N ASN A 93 1.47 -6.85 -12.44
CA ASN A 93 2.60 -6.71 -13.35
C ASN A 93 2.27 -5.65 -14.41
N ASP A 94 2.36 -4.38 -14.03
CA ASP A 94 2.15 -3.21 -14.86
C ASP A 94 3.12 -2.08 -14.46
N ASN A 95 3.03 -0.94 -15.15
CA ASN A 95 3.94 0.18 -14.90
C ASN A 95 3.91 0.68 -13.45
N PHE A 96 2.72 0.74 -12.82
CA PHE A 96 2.60 1.19 -11.43
C PHE A 96 3.06 0.11 -10.44
N GLY A 97 2.74 -1.16 -10.68
CA GLY A 97 3.20 -2.27 -9.83
C GLY A 97 4.71 -2.44 -9.86
N ASN A 98 5.34 -2.30 -11.04
CA ASN A 98 6.78 -2.34 -11.20
C ASN A 98 7.44 -1.15 -10.50
N PHE A 99 6.85 0.05 -10.64
CA PHE A 99 7.32 1.23 -9.93
C PHE A 99 7.24 1.03 -8.42
N PHE A 100 6.07 0.64 -7.88
CA PHE A 100 5.88 0.39 -6.45
C PHE A 100 6.90 -0.60 -5.91
N SER A 101 7.05 -1.75 -6.57
CA SER A 101 7.96 -2.82 -6.16
C SER A 101 9.43 -2.39 -6.11
N THR A 102 9.82 -1.48 -6.99
CA THR A 102 11.19 -0.95 -7.05
C THR A 102 11.39 0.18 -6.03
N ASP A 103 10.42 1.06 -5.91
CA ASP A 103 10.53 2.27 -5.09
C ASP A 103 10.51 1.96 -3.60
N ILE A 104 9.60 1.12 -3.13
CA ILE A 104 9.51 0.75 -1.71
C ILE A 104 10.79 0.10 -1.18
N LYS A 105 11.51 -0.62 -2.02
CA LYS A 105 12.78 -1.27 -1.66
C LYS A 105 13.93 -0.30 -1.45
N LYS A 106 13.83 0.94 -1.94
CA LYS A 106 14.88 1.97 -1.74
C LYS A 106 15.06 2.36 -0.28
N SER A 107 14.03 2.18 0.54
CA SER A 107 14.07 2.39 1.99
C SER A 107 14.50 1.15 2.78
N ASN A 108 15.07 0.13 2.13
CA ASN A 108 15.39 -1.18 2.72
C ASN A 108 14.16 -1.98 3.21
N THR A 109 12.97 -1.61 2.77
CA THR A 109 11.75 -2.38 3.03
C THR A 109 11.73 -3.64 2.17
N ILE A 110 11.53 -4.81 2.78
CA ILE A 110 11.35 -6.06 2.06
C ILE A 110 9.96 -6.07 1.41
N PHE A 111 9.90 -6.26 0.10
CA PHE A 111 8.65 -6.44 -0.66
C PHE A 111 8.82 -7.61 -1.63
N ASN A 112 8.22 -8.75 -1.30
CA ASN A 112 8.35 -10.01 -2.05
C ASN A 112 6.99 -10.61 -2.44
N THR A 113 5.88 -9.85 -2.30
CA THR A 113 4.57 -10.27 -2.79
C THR A 113 4.62 -10.43 -4.31
N PRO A 114 4.28 -11.61 -4.86
CA PRO A 114 4.27 -11.82 -6.30
C PRO A 114 3.28 -10.89 -6.99
N GLN A 115 3.71 -10.25 -8.07
CA GLN A 115 2.83 -9.43 -8.89
C GLN A 115 1.79 -10.29 -9.61
N ARG A 116 0.57 -9.77 -9.78
CA ARG A 116 -0.50 -10.46 -10.52
C ARG A 116 -0.42 -10.17 -12.02
N GLU A 117 -0.58 -11.21 -12.82
CA GLU A 117 -0.61 -11.08 -14.28
C GLU A 117 -1.98 -10.63 -14.80
N LYS A 118 -3.05 -10.97 -14.09
CA LYS A 118 -4.44 -10.69 -14.47
C LYS A 118 -5.15 -9.85 -13.41
N GLY A 119 -6.26 -9.23 -13.80
CA GLY A 119 -7.08 -8.39 -12.92
C GLY A 119 -6.91 -6.90 -13.19
N PRO A 120 -7.46 -6.04 -12.33
CA PRO A 120 -7.37 -4.59 -12.44
C PRO A 120 -5.92 -4.11 -12.34
N SER A 121 -5.64 -2.92 -12.87
CA SER A 121 -4.31 -2.29 -12.76
C SER A 121 -3.95 -1.98 -11.31
N SER A 122 -2.66 -1.82 -11.05
CA SER A 122 -2.15 -1.45 -9.72
C SER A 122 -2.75 -0.14 -9.22
N ALA A 123 -2.98 -0.09 -7.91
CA ALA A 123 -3.54 1.09 -7.25
C ALA A 123 -2.62 2.31 -7.38
N HIS A 124 -3.24 3.47 -7.53
CA HIS A 124 -2.53 4.75 -7.51
C HIS A 124 -3.44 5.87 -7.03
N SER A 125 -2.85 6.90 -6.46
CA SER A 125 -3.52 8.10 -5.99
C SER A 125 -2.92 9.33 -6.65
N ILE A 126 -3.74 10.11 -7.35
CA ILE A 126 -3.33 11.41 -7.89
C ILE A 126 -3.52 12.42 -6.77
N ILE A 127 -2.42 13.04 -6.36
CA ILE A 127 -2.40 14.03 -5.27
C ILE A 127 -2.20 15.40 -5.88
N PHE A 128 -3.29 16.15 -6.00
CA PHE A 128 -3.29 17.53 -6.45
C PHE A 128 -2.90 18.45 -5.31
N ILE A 129 -1.84 19.23 -5.51
CA ILE A 129 -1.36 20.23 -4.54
C ILE A 129 -1.65 21.61 -5.12
N THR A 130 -2.46 22.39 -4.41
CA THR A 130 -2.79 23.79 -4.73
C THR A 130 -1.76 24.76 -4.13
N PRO A 131 -1.70 26.06 -4.57
CA PRO A 131 -0.69 27.02 -4.11
C PRO A 131 -0.67 27.25 -2.60
N ASP A 132 -1.79 27.03 -1.91
CA ASP A 132 -1.91 27.08 -0.44
C ASP A 132 -1.49 25.77 0.25
N ALA A 133 -0.83 24.86 -0.47
CA ALA A 133 -0.36 23.56 -0.01
C ALA A 133 -1.47 22.58 0.43
N GLN A 134 -2.75 22.81 0.07
CA GLN A 134 -3.81 21.85 0.29
C GLN A 134 -3.67 20.66 -0.68
N ARG A 135 -3.95 19.46 -0.16
CA ARG A 135 -3.88 18.21 -0.93
C ARG A 135 -5.29 17.68 -1.20
N THR A 136 -5.61 17.50 -2.47
CA THR A 136 -6.84 16.83 -2.92
C THR A 136 -6.45 15.53 -3.58
N MET A 137 -6.98 14.42 -3.10
CA MET A 137 -6.59 13.08 -3.56
C MET A 137 -7.70 12.46 -4.40
N CYS A 138 -7.29 11.84 -5.51
CA CYS A 138 -8.14 11.01 -6.37
C CYS A 138 -7.51 9.62 -6.46
N THR A 139 -8.10 8.66 -5.74
CA THR A 139 -7.51 7.33 -5.53
C THR A 139 -8.26 6.25 -6.27
N TYR A 140 -7.54 5.55 -7.13
CA TYR A 140 -7.97 4.30 -7.76
C TYR A 140 -7.36 3.12 -7.01
N LEU A 141 -8.21 2.31 -6.37
CA LEU A 141 -7.75 1.20 -5.52
C LEU A 141 -7.32 -0.04 -6.30
N GLY A 142 -7.83 -0.25 -7.51
CA GLY A 142 -7.39 -1.27 -8.46
C GLY A 142 -7.11 -2.64 -7.85
N ALA A 143 -5.93 -3.19 -8.15
CA ALA A 143 -5.53 -4.51 -7.69
C ALA A 143 -5.44 -4.64 -6.17
N SER A 144 -5.23 -3.55 -5.42
CA SER A 144 -4.99 -3.62 -3.98
C SER A 144 -6.18 -4.17 -3.19
N ILE A 145 -7.43 -3.85 -3.58
CA ILE A 145 -8.64 -4.34 -2.90
C ILE A 145 -8.96 -5.81 -3.20
N GLU A 146 -8.30 -6.41 -4.19
CA GLU A 146 -8.41 -7.84 -4.47
C GLU A 146 -7.39 -8.69 -3.66
N PHE A 147 -6.80 -8.11 -2.62
CA PHE A 147 -5.89 -8.79 -1.71
C PHE A 147 -6.57 -10.04 -1.11
N GLU A 148 -5.86 -11.17 -1.10
CA GLU A 148 -6.44 -12.45 -0.72
C GLU A 148 -5.42 -13.35 0.02
N PRO A 149 -5.85 -14.44 0.69
CA PRO A 149 -4.97 -15.29 1.47
C PRO A 149 -3.73 -15.80 0.72
N LYS A 150 -3.84 -16.06 -0.60
CA LYS A 150 -2.71 -16.54 -1.41
C LYS A 150 -1.62 -15.48 -1.67
N ASP A 151 -1.90 -14.21 -1.36
CA ASP A 151 -0.90 -13.14 -1.43
C ASP A 151 0.05 -13.16 -0.23
N ILE A 152 -0.30 -13.94 0.82
CA ILE A 152 0.44 -14.00 2.08
C ILE A 152 1.33 -15.23 2.13
N ASN A 153 2.61 -15.01 2.39
CA ASN A 153 3.50 -16.07 2.85
C ASN A 153 3.42 -16.18 4.38
N TYR A 154 2.61 -17.11 4.87
CA TYR A 154 2.36 -17.28 6.31
C TYR A 154 3.62 -17.67 7.12
N ASN A 155 4.61 -18.31 6.50
CA ASN A 155 5.86 -18.64 7.17
C ASN A 155 6.66 -17.37 7.51
N VAL A 156 6.56 -16.34 6.68
CA VAL A 156 7.21 -15.05 6.95
C VAL A 156 6.53 -14.37 8.14
N ILE A 157 5.20 -14.41 8.22
CA ILE A 157 4.45 -13.83 9.35
C ILE A 157 4.84 -14.49 10.68
N LYS A 158 4.94 -15.82 10.72
CA LYS A 158 5.38 -16.55 11.92
C LYS A 158 6.77 -16.13 12.40
N ASN A 159 7.62 -15.68 11.49
CA ASN A 159 8.98 -15.22 11.78
C ASN A 159 9.08 -13.73 12.08
N SER A 160 7.96 -13.04 12.30
CA SER A 160 7.93 -11.62 12.67
C SER A 160 7.56 -11.41 14.13
N LYS A 161 8.04 -10.31 14.73
CA LYS A 161 7.69 -9.92 16.10
C LYS A 161 6.32 -9.27 16.17
N PHE A 162 5.99 -8.44 15.15
CA PHE A 162 4.75 -7.69 15.07
C PHE A 162 4.11 -7.85 13.69
N LEU A 163 2.78 -7.89 13.69
CA LEU A 163 1.95 -7.85 12.49
C LEU A 163 1.07 -6.59 12.55
N TYR A 164 1.20 -5.71 11.57
CA TYR A 164 0.40 -4.51 11.42
C TYR A 164 -0.61 -4.68 10.28
N LEU A 165 -1.90 -4.59 10.60
CA LEU A 165 -3.00 -4.76 9.65
C LEU A 165 -3.69 -3.42 9.40
N GLU A 166 -3.74 -3.01 8.13
CA GLU A 166 -4.36 -1.74 7.72
C GLU A 166 -5.89 -1.87 7.63
N GLY A 167 -6.61 -1.03 8.36
CA GLY A 167 -8.07 -1.06 8.42
C GLY A 167 -8.79 -0.82 7.09
N TYR A 168 -8.18 -0.12 6.13
CA TYR A 168 -8.78 0.17 4.82
C TYR A 168 -9.07 -1.07 3.95
N LEU A 169 -8.41 -2.19 4.20
CA LEU A 169 -8.69 -3.46 3.51
C LEU A 169 -9.82 -4.25 4.18
N TRP A 170 -10.32 -3.82 5.34
CA TRP A 170 -11.35 -4.56 6.09
C TRP A 170 -12.71 -4.61 5.39
N ASP A 171 -12.98 -3.73 4.44
CA ASP A 171 -14.24 -3.69 3.68
C ASP A 171 -14.30 -4.78 2.59
N SER A 172 -13.16 -5.35 2.19
CA SER A 172 -13.10 -6.47 1.25
C SER A 172 -13.17 -7.81 1.98
N ASP A 173 -14.16 -8.66 1.66
CA ASP A 173 -14.30 -9.98 2.29
C ASP A 173 -13.08 -10.89 2.04
N LEU A 174 -12.44 -10.78 0.87
CA LEU A 174 -11.22 -11.51 0.55
C LEU A 174 -10.06 -11.06 1.45
N ALA A 175 -9.86 -9.76 1.57
CA ALA A 175 -8.80 -9.20 2.40
C ALA A 175 -9.07 -9.43 3.89
N LYS A 176 -10.32 -9.32 4.35
CA LYS A 176 -10.73 -9.66 5.71
C LYS A 176 -10.38 -11.11 6.06
N ASN A 177 -10.67 -12.05 5.15
CA ASN A 177 -10.30 -13.45 5.35
C ASN A 177 -8.78 -13.63 5.44
N ALA A 178 -8.02 -12.96 4.57
CA ALA A 178 -6.55 -12.97 4.62
C ALA A 178 -6.03 -12.44 5.96
N PHE A 179 -6.57 -11.34 6.45
CA PHE A 179 -6.22 -10.74 7.75
C PHE A 179 -6.54 -11.66 8.92
N LEU A 180 -7.75 -12.26 8.93
CA LEU A 180 -8.14 -13.20 9.98
C LEU A 180 -7.26 -14.45 10.02
N GLN A 181 -6.80 -14.93 8.86
CA GLN A 181 -5.84 -16.04 8.81
C GLN A 181 -4.46 -15.61 9.29
N ALA A 182 -3.99 -14.43 8.92
CA ALA A 182 -2.70 -13.90 9.36
C ALA A 182 -2.66 -13.65 10.87
N ALA A 183 -3.75 -13.13 11.45
CA ALA A 183 -3.85 -12.80 12.87
C ALA A 183 -3.92 -14.03 13.80
N LYS A 184 -4.14 -15.23 13.26
CA LYS A 184 -4.19 -16.48 14.05
C LYS A 184 -2.82 -17.15 14.23
N LEU A 185 -1.77 -16.57 13.66
CA LEU A 185 -0.41 -17.13 13.68
C LEU A 185 0.44 -16.60 14.83
#